data_2d49b41c666981319cbeb83f21b9f33b
#
_entry.id   2d49b41c666981319cbeb83f21b9f33b
#
_cell.length_a   1.000
_cell.length_b   1.000
_cell.length_c   1.000
_cell.angle_alpha   90.00
_cell.angle_beta   90.00
_cell.angle_gamma   90.00
#
_symmetry.space_group_name_H-M   'P 1'
#
loop_
_entity.id
_entity.type
_entity.pdbx_description
1 polymer ?
#
loop_
_entity_poly.entity_id
_entity_poly.type
_entity_poly.pdbx_seq_one_letter_code
_entity_poly.pdbx_strand_id
1 'polypeptide(L)'
;TKWIRISLNPSSWFANQFVDFYNETYEKKYHFQVTTAGVQSVMERVRDYMDDIGFVYILSQQKENFLYELSKNKMHFEPIYETDVMLYPGRLTELYNSGKERTELEDLEGIRFIQNYQDEFFDIGAVKEDAFQWKDIDISVLTNSDYIMEKMLKNSKVANISGSYLSENKEGTTPGIPLDLGDSKVIFGFILHKGEEMDESVAELVEFLKSRLPKH
;
A
#
# COMPACT_ATOMS: atom_id res chain seq x y z
N THR A 1 30.38 -3.82 -6.20
CA THR A 1 29.08 -3.17 -6.40
C THR A 1 28.04 -3.89 -5.57
N LYS A 2 27.40 -3.17 -4.66
CA LYS A 2 26.36 -3.74 -3.82
C LYS A 2 24.98 -3.38 -4.35
N TRP A 3 24.13 -4.38 -4.52
CA TRP A 3 22.74 -4.21 -4.86
C TRP A 3 21.88 -4.24 -3.62
N ILE A 4 20.94 -3.31 -3.54
CA ILE A 4 19.87 -3.31 -2.55
C ILE A 4 18.62 -3.74 -3.31
N ARG A 5 18.09 -4.91 -2.95
CA ARG A 5 16.90 -5.48 -3.60
C ARG A 5 15.68 -5.29 -2.72
N ILE A 6 14.69 -4.63 -3.28
CA ILE A 6 13.48 -4.22 -2.59
C ILE A 6 12.28 -4.76 -3.34
N SER A 7 11.33 -5.35 -2.64
CA SER A 7 9.99 -5.57 -3.17
C SER A 7 8.95 -4.82 -2.33
N LEU A 8 7.86 -4.43 -2.97
CA LEU A 8 6.81 -3.69 -2.28
C LEU A 8 5.46 -3.84 -2.97
N ASN A 9 4.40 -3.65 -2.21
CA ASN A 9 3.09 -3.40 -2.79
C ASN A 9 3.14 -2.05 -3.53
N PRO A 10 2.44 -1.89 -4.66
CA PRO A 10 2.40 -0.62 -5.38
C PRO A 10 2.03 0.54 -4.47
N SER A 11 2.87 1.58 -4.46
CA SER A 11 2.71 2.74 -3.58
C SER A 11 3.33 3.97 -4.19
N SER A 12 2.51 4.99 -4.46
CA SER A 12 3.01 6.29 -4.94
C SER A 12 3.80 7.02 -3.85
N TRP A 13 3.39 6.89 -2.59
CA TRP A 13 4.14 7.44 -1.47
C TRP A 13 5.57 6.90 -1.44
N PHE A 14 5.71 5.56 -1.48
CA PHE A 14 7.03 4.93 -1.49
C PHE A 14 7.88 5.39 -2.67
N ALA A 15 7.29 5.45 -3.87
CA ALA A 15 8.00 5.88 -5.07
C ALA A 15 8.59 7.29 -4.90
N ASN A 16 7.83 8.22 -4.34
CA ASN A 16 8.30 9.58 -4.09
C ASN A 16 9.46 9.60 -3.08
N GLN A 17 9.33 8.84 -1.98
CA GLN A 17 10.39 8.76 -0.98
C GLN A 17 11.65 8.08 -1.52
N PHE A 18 11.48 7.06 -2.36
CA PHE A 18 12.60 6.36 -2.99
C PHE A 18 13.42 7.31 -3.89
N VAL A 19 12.75 8.16 -4.67
CA VAL A 19 13.44 9.16 -5.51
C VAL A 19 14.28 10.10 -4.64
N ASP A 20 13.70 10.60 -3.55
CA ASP A 20 14.42 11.48 -2.62
C ASP A 20 15.60 10.76 -1.97
N PHE A 21 15.40 9.52 -1.54
CA PHE A 21 16.48 8.71 -0.96
C PHE A 21 17.63 8.49 -1.96
N TYR A 22 17.29 8.14 -3.20
CA TYR A 22 18.30 7.99 -4.26
C TYR A 22 19.13 9.26 -4.44
N ASN A 23 18.46 10.41 -4.51
CA ASN A 23 19.13 11.69 -4.71
C ASN A 23 20.02 12.06 -3.50
N GLU A 24 19.54 11.85 -2.28
CA GLU A 24 20.31 12.16 -1.07
C GLU A 24 21.50 11.23 -0.86
N THR A 25 21.42 10.00 -1.37
CA THR A 25 22.51 9.01 -1.24
C THR A 25 23.31 8.83 -2.52
N TYR A 26 23.16 9.72 -3.49
CA TYR A 26 23.77 9.62 -4.81
C TYR A 26 25.30 9.36 -4.77
N GLU A 27 26.00 10.05 -3.89
CA GLU A 27 27.47 9.92 -3.77
C GLU A 27 27.90 8.55 -3.19
N LYS A 28 26.99 7.84 -2.54
CA LYS A 28 27.27 6.49 -2.01
C LYS A 28 27.27 5.42 -3.09
N LYS A 29 26.76 5.74 -4.27
CA LYS A 29 26.74 4.85 -5.45
C LYS A 29 26.05 3.50 -5.19
N TYR A 30 24.98 3.52 -4.43
CA TYR A 30 24.14 2.33 -4.24
C TYR A 30 23.48 1.91 -5.56
N HIS A 31 23.31 0.63 -5.73
CA HIS A 31 22.54 0.06 -6.83
C HIS A 31 21.25 -0.54 -6.29
N PHE A 32 20.14 -0.29 -6.95
CA PHE A 32 18.83 -0.72 -6.49
C PHE A 32 18.13 -1.58 -7.52
N GLN A 33 17.47 -2.61 -7.04
CA GLN A 33 16.44 -3.33 -7.80
C GLN A 33 15.15 -3.20 -7.04
N VAL A 34 14.12 -2.62 -7.66
CA VAL A 34 12.82 -2.38 -7.04
C VAL A 34 11.76 -3.14 -7.83
N THR A 35 11.04 -4.01 -7.15
CA THR A 35 10.01 -4.86 -7.75
C THR A 35 8.68 -4.65 -7.04
N THR A 36 7.61 -4.42 -7.80
CA THR A 36 6.26 -4.37 -7.22
C THR A 36 5.58 -5.72 -7.32
N ALA A 37 4.89 -6.13 -6.27
CA ALA A 37 4.20 -7.39 -6.18
C ALA A 37 3.10 -7.34 -5.09
N GLY A 38 2.22 -8.32 -5.05
CA GLY A 38 1.26 -8.50 -3.96
C GLY A 38 1.93 -8.99 -2.67
N VAL A 39 1.21 -8.97 -1.55
CA VAL A 39 1.74 -9.32 -0.22
C VAL A 39 2.36 -10.71 -0.22
N GLN A 40 1.66 -11.71 -0.78
CA GLN A 40 2.15 -13.09 -0.83
C GLN A 40 3.48 -13.18 -1.59
N SER A 41 3.55 -12.57 -2.76
CA SER A 41 4.78 -12.57 -3.58
C SER A 41 5.92 -11.83 -2.90
N VAL A 42 5.66 -10.71 -2.25
CA VAL A 42 6.68 -9.98 -1.48
C VAL A 42 7.24 -10.88 -0.37
N MET A 43 6.34 -11.54 0.38
CA MET A 43 6.74 -12.48 1.43
C MET A 43 7.63 -13.60 0.89
N GLU A 44 7.23 -14.22 -0.23
CA GLU A 44 7.99 -15.30 -0.87
C GLU A 44 9.35 -14.84 -1.37
N ARG A 45 9.43 -13.65 -1.96
CA ARG A 45 10.68 -13.09 -2.47
C ARG A 45 11.68 -12.82 -1.36
N VAL A 46 11.22 -12.30 -0.22
CA VAL A 46 12.08 -12.11 0.95
C VAL A 46 12.48 -13.46 1.55
N ARG A 47 11.52 -14.38 1.69
CA ARG A 47 11.79 -15.73 2.20
C ARG A 47 12.89 -16.43 1.41
N ASP A 48 12.83 -16.34 0.09
CA ASP A 48 13.73 -17.03 -0.82
C ASP A 48 15.01 -16.24 -1.13
N TYR A 49 15.28 -15.18 -0.36
CA TYR A 49 16.47 -14.31 -0.50
C TYR A 49 16.60 -13.66 -1.88
N MET A 50 15.50 -13.49 -2.58
CA MET A 50 15.48 -12.72 -3.83
C MET A 50 15.57 -11.22 -3.55
N ASP A 51 14.98 -10.78 -2.43
CA ASP A 51 15.03 -9.40 -1.97
C ASP A 51 15.58 -9.31 -0.55
N ASP A 52 16.23 -8.19 -0.26
CA ASP A 52 16.79 -7.90 1.07
C ASP A 52 15.71 -7.45 2.05
N ILE A 53 14.68 -6.80 1.55
CA ILE A 53 13.56 -6.26 2.33
C ILE A 53 12.29 -6.18 1.47
N GLY A 54 11.14 -6.38 2.09
CA GLY A 54 9.84 -6.24 1.45
C GLY A 54 8.94 -5.29 2.23
N PHE A 55 8.26 -4.39 1.54
CA PHE A 55 7.31 -3.45 2.13
C PHE A 55 5.89 -3.82 1.74
N VAL A 56 5.01 -3.90 2.72
CA VAL A 56 3.63 -4.31 2.51
C VAL A 56 2.65 -3.41 3.25
N TYR A 57 1.43 -3.36 2.71
CA TYR A 57 0.26 -2.74 3.32
C TYR A 57 -0.75 -3.84 3.58
N ILE A 58 -1.16 -4.00 4.82
CA ILE A 58 -2.16 -4.99 5.23
C ILE A 58 -3.31 -4.34 5.97
N LEU A 59 -4.48 -4.95 5.91
CA LEU A 59 -5.58 -4.54 6.78
C LEU A 59 -5.36 -5.08 8.20
N SER A 60 -5.79 -4.31 9.18
CA SER A 60 -5.67 -4.71 10.60
C SER A 60 -6.33 -6.07 10.90
N GLN A 61 -7.42 -6.40 10.19
CA GLN A 61 -8.08 -7.69 10.34
C GLN A 61 -7.25 -8.87 9.81
N GLN A 62 -6.31 -8.62 8.91
CA GLN A 62 -5.43 -9.64 8.33
C GLN A 62 -4.15 -9.85 9.15
N LYS A 63 -3.88 -8.97 10.10
CA LYS A 63 -2.60 -8.94 10.83
C LYS A 63 -2.28 -10.26 11.50
N GLU A 64 -3.23 -10.87 12.19
CA GLU A 64 -3.02 -12.11 12.93
C GLU A 64 -2.63 -13.26 11.99
N ASN A 65 -3.38 -13.46 10.91
CA ASN A 65 -3.09 -14.49 9.92
C ASN A 65 -1.76 -14.23 9.21
N PHE A 66 -1.50 -12.98 8.89
CA PHE A 66 -0.26 -12.57 8.25
C PHE A 66 0.97 -12.87 9.13
N LEU A 67 0.93 -12.51 10.41
CA LEU A 67 2.02 -12.80 11.36
C LEU A 67 2.21 -14.31 11.54
N TYR A 68 1.14 -15.07 11.53
CA TYR A 68 1.22 -16.54 11.61
C TYR A 68 1.93 -17.13 10.39
N GLU A 69 1.58 -16.71 9.18
CA GLU A 69 2.24 -17.16 7.96
C GLU A 69 3.73 -16.78 7.93
N LEU A 70 4.08 -15.58 8.38
CA LEU A 70 5.47 -15.17 8.49
C LEU A 70 6.24 -16.03 9.49
N SER A 71 5.66 -16.33 10.64
CA SER A 71 6.32 -17.11 11.68
C SER A 71 6.67 -18.53 11.24
N LYS A 72 5.81 -19.16 10.42
CA LYS A 72 6.09 -20.46 9.81
C LYS A 72 7.35 -20.46 8.94
N ASN A 73 7.66 -19.34 8.33
CA ASN A 73 8.76 -19.18 7.40
C ASN A 73 9.96 -18.45 8.02
N LYS A 74 9.99 -18.33 9.35
CA LYS A 74 11.07 -17.65 10.10
C LYS A 74 11.29 -16.21 9.63
N MET A 75 10.22 -15.52 9.29
CA MET A 75 10.23 -14.12 8.92
C MET A 75 9.58 -13.27 9.99
N HIS A 76 9.87 -11.99 9.94
CA HIS A 76 9.39 -10.98 10.88
C HIS A 76 8.80 -9.81 10.12
N PHE A 77 7.69 -9.28 10.63
CA PHE A 77 7.06 -8.05 10.14
C PHE A 77 7.21 -6.95 11.18
N GLU A 78 7.73 -5.82 10.76
CA GLU A 78 7.80 -4.63 11.61
C GLU A 78 6.85 -3.56 11.06
N PRO A 79 5.73 -3.28 11.78
CA PRO A 79 4.84 -2.19 11.40
C PRO A 79 5.52 -0.85 11.71
N ILE A 80 5.41 0.12 10.78
CA ILE A 80 5.99 1.45 10.97
C ILE A 80 4.95 2.57 10.86
N TYR A 81 3.76 2.29 10.33
CA TYR A 81 2.71 3.29 10.22
C TYR A 81 1.33 2.64 10.16
N GLU A 82 0.33 3.34 10.66
CA GLU A 82 -1.06 2.94 10.59
C GLU A 82 -1.89 4.12 10.09
N THR A 83 -2.79 3.87 9.13
CA THR A 83 -3.65 4.90 8.56
C THR A 83 -5.06 4.35 8.36
N ASP A 84 -5.99 5.24 8.09
CA ASP A 84 -7.34 4.86 7.68
C ASP A 84 -7.33 4.25 6.28
N VAL A 85 -8.35 3.43 5.99
CA VAL A 85 -8.68 3.11 4.62
C VAL A 85 -9.18 4.39 3.95
N MET A 86 -8.69 4.69 2.75
CA MET A 86 -8.95 5.95 2.07
C MET A 86 -9.74 5.73 0.79
N LEU A 87 -10.68 6.61 0.52
CA LEU A 87 -11.36 6.72 -0.76
C LEU A 87 -10.72 7.84 -1.59
N TYR A 88 -10.31 7.51 -2.81
CA TYR A 88 -9.79 8.47 -3.79
C TYR A 88 -10.80 8.62 -4.91
N PRO A 89 -11.66 9.65 -4.87
CA PRO A 89 -12.65 9.87 -5.92
C PRO A 89 -11.97 10.37 -7.19
N GLY A 90 -12.29 9.73 -8.31
CA GLY A 90 -11.86 10.18 -9.61
C GLY A 90 -12.45 11.53 -9.98
N ARG A 91 -11.78 12.23 -10.88
CA ARG A 91 -12.09 13.63 -11.24
C ARG A 91 -13.52 13.84 -11.74
N LEU A 92 -14.13 12.84 -12.39
CA LEU A 92 -15.47 12.95 -12.96
C LEU A 92 -16.56 12.40 -12.05
N THR A 93 -16.23 11.97 -10.82
CA THR A 93 -17.21 11.50 -9.85
C THR A 93 -17.88 12.68 -9.13
N GLU A 94 -19.07 12.46 -8.58
CA GLU A 94 -19.76 13.46 -7.79
C GLU A 94 -19.05 13.75 -6.45
N LEU A 95 -18.31 12.78 -5.93
CA LEU A 95 -17.53 12.97 -4.71
C LEU A 95 -16.31 13.87 -4.90
N TYR A 96 -15.83 14.00 -6.14
CA TYR A 96 -14.74 14.92 -6.45
C TYR A 96 -15.17 16.37 -6.13
N ASN A 97 -14.39 17.06 -5.32
CA ASN A 97 -14.72 18.41 -4.84
C ASN A 97 -16.03 18.52 -4.03
N SER A 98 -16.55 17.41 -3.50
CA SER A 98 -17.76 17.41 -2.68
C SER A 98 -17.60 18.11 -1.33
N GLY A 99 -16.36 18.29 -0.86
CA GLY A 99 -16.07 18.83 0.47
C GLY A 99 -16.31 17.84 1.61
N LYS A 100 -16.62 16.57 1.32
CA LYS A 100 -16.78 15.56 2.36
C LYS A 100 -15.44 15.29 3.03
N GLU A 101 -15.43 15.32 4.35
CA GLU A 101 -14.25 15.02 5.17
C GLU A 101 -14.15 13.54 5.54
N ARG A 102 -15.26 12.80 5.42
CA ARG A 102 -15.36 11.38 5.72
C ARG A 102 -16.45 10.76 4.85
N THR A 103 -16.24 9.52 4.45
CA THR A 103 -17.22 8.72 3.69
C THR A 103 -17.61 7.47 4.48
N GLU A 104 -18.83 7.01 4.25
CA GLU A 104 -19.39 5.79 4.80
C GLU A 104 -19.76 4.86 3.63
N LEU A 105 -20.13 3.61 3.97
CA LEU A 105 -20.49 2.61 2.95
C LEU A 105 -21.64 3.06 2.06
N GLU A 106 -22.61 3.76 2.62
CA GLU A 106 -23.76 4.27 1.89
C GLU A 106 -23.36 5.29 0.82
N ASP A 107 -22.28 6.02 1.04
CA ASP A 107 -21.74 6.99 0.07
C ASP A 107 -21.15 6.30 -1.17
N LEU A 108 -20.89 4.99 -1.11
CA LEU A 108 -20.29 4.22 -2.21
C LEU A 108 -21.32 3.71 -3.21
N GLU A 109 -22.61 3.81 -2.88
CA GLU A 109 -23.68 3.33 -3.75
C GLU A 109 -23.65 4.04 -5.10
N GLY A 110 -23.71 3.27 -6.19
CA GLY A 110 -23.69 3.80 -7.54
C GLY A 110 -22.31 4.21 -8.06
N ILE A 111 -21.26 4.12 -7.25
CA ILE A 111 -19.90 4.40 -7.66
C ILE A 111 -19.27 3.15 -8.25
N ARG A 112 -18.58 3.31 -9.38
CA ARG A 112 -17.74 2.26 -9.96
C ARG A 112 -16.30 2.43 -9.51
N PHE A 113 -15.63 1.30 -9.27
CA PHE A 113 -14.28 1.30 -8.73
C PHE A 113 -13.26 0.74 -9.72
N ILE A 114 -12.06 1.32 -9.66
CA ILE A 114 -10.85 0.75 -10.24
C ILE A 114 -9.94 0.33 -9.10
N GLN A 115 -9.48 -0.90 -9.12
CA GLN A 115 -8.68 -1.47 -8.04
C GLN A 115 -7.45 -2.18 -8.57
N ASN A 116 -6.41 -2.23 -7.75
CA ASN A 116 -5.22 -2.99 -8.06
C ASN A 116 -5.43 -4.44 -7.60
N TYR A 117 -5.35 -5.40 -8.53
CA TYR A 117 -5.54 -6.81 -8.20
C TYR A 117 -4.35 -7.45 -7.47
N GLN A 118 -3.21 -6.76 -7.40
CA GLN A 118 -2.07 -7.16 -6.58
C GLN A 118 -2.16 -6.60 -5.15
N ASP A 119 -3.14 -5.78 -4.90
CA ASP A 119 -3.43 -5.24 -3.58
C ASP A 119 -4.33 -6.23 -2.85
N GLU A 120 -3.75 -7.05 -2.00
CA GLU A 120 -4.44 -8.13 -1.28
C GLU A 120 -5.44 -7.64 -0.23
N PHE A 121 -5.67 -6.33 -0.13
CA PHE A 121 -6.83 -5.83 0.59
C PHE A 121 -8.12 -6.50 0.13
N PHE A 122 -8.14 -6.96 -1.12
CA PHE A 122 -9.33 -7.44 -1.80
C PHE A 122 -9.40 -8.96 -1.91
N ASP A 123 -8.31 -9.67 -1.69
CA ASP A 123 -8.30 -11.14 -1.66
C ASP A 123 -8.64 -11.65 -0.26
N ILE A 124 -9.80 -11.19 0.22
CA ILE A 124 -10.17 -11.41 1.61
C ILE A 124 -11.27 -12.46 1.68
N GLY A 125 -10.90 -13.70 1.46
CA GLY A 125 -11.73 -14.82 1.89
C GLY A 125 -11.84 -14.99 3.41
N ALA A 126 -11.26 -14.05 4.19
CA ALA A 126 -11.10 -14.21 5.64
C ALA A 126 -11.63 -13.04 6.48
N VAL A 127 -12.41 -12.12 5.89
CA VAL A 127 -13.04 -11.08 6.70
C VAL A 127 -14.23 -11.69 7.46
N LYS A 128 -14.24 -11.53 8.78
CA LYS A 128 -15.34 -11.97 9.64
C LYS A 128 -16.69 -11.47 9.10
N GLU A 129 -17.75 -12.25 9.32
CA GLU A 129 -19.10 -12.04 8.77
C GLU A 129 -19.67 -10.63 8.99
N ASP A 130 -19.19 -9.87 9.97
CA ASP A 130 -19.65 -8.51 10.30
C ASP A 130 -18.81 -7.40 9.69
N ALA A 131 -17.78 -7.73 8.91
CA ALA A 131 -16.94 -6.73 8.28
C ALA A 131 -17.41 -6.43 6.85
N PHE A 132 -17.07 -5.22 6.39
CA PHE A 132 -17.29 -4.82 5.00
C PHE A 132 -16.85 -5.91 4.04
N GLN A 133 -17.74 -6.29 3.14
CA GLN A 133 -17.45 -7.27 2.11
C GLN A 133 -17.23 -6.55 0.78
N TRP A 134 -16.05 -6.70 0.24
CA TRP A 134 -15.66 -6.09 -1.03
C TRP A 134 -16.57 -6.49 -2.21
N LYS A 135 -17.32 -7.59 -2.08
CA LYS A 135 -18.35 -7.98 -3.04
C LYS A 135 -19.49 -6.96 -3.16
N ASP A 136 -19.61 -6.05 -2.18
CA ASP A 136 -20.66 -5.05 -2.15
C ASP A 136 -20.29 -3.77 -2.93
N ILE A 137 -19.08 -3.68 -3.45
CA ILE A 137 -18.66 -2.59 -4.33
C ILE A 137 -18.59 -3.04 -5.79
N ASP A 138 -18.92 -2.12 -6.68
CA ASP A 138 -18.89 -2.36 -8.13
C ASP A 138 -17.49 -2.09 -8.69
N ILE A 139 -16.66 -3.13 -8.75
CA ILE A 139 -15.33 -3.04 -9.33
C ILE A 139 -15.43 -3.24 -10.84
N SER A 140 -15.30 -2.18 -11.60
CA SER A 140 -15.40 -2.22 -13.06
C SER A 140 -14.06 -2.41 -13.77
N VAL A 141 -12.94 -2.08 -13.11
CA VAL A 141 -11.59 -2.26 -13.65
C VAL A 141 -10.66 -2.82 -12.60
N LEU A 142 -9.96 -3.90 -12.95
CA LEU A 142 -8.84 -4.42 -12.18
C LEU A 142 -7.56 -4.25 -12.99
N THR A 143 -6.53 -3.67 -12.38
CA THR A 143 -5.25 -3.44 -13.05
C THR A 143 -4.10 -3.51 -12.06
N ASN A 144 -2.92 -3.90 -12.53
CA ASN A 144 -1.66 -3.77 -11.77
C ASN A 144 -0.82 -2.57 -12.25
N SER A 145 -1.36 -1.78 -13.18
CA SER A 145 -0.66 -0.65 -13.76
C SER A 145 -1.05 0.65 -13.05
N ASP A 146 -0.11 1.26 -12.35
CA ASP A 146 -0.32 2.59 -11.75
C ASP A 146 -0.60 3.65 -12.81
N TYR A 147 -0.02 3.50 -13.99
CA TYR A 147 -0.27 4.41 -15.10
C TYR A 147 -1.73 4.36 -15.57
N ILE A 148 -2.30 3.15 -15.73
CA ILE A 148 -3.73 2.99 -16.06
C ILE A 148 -4.60 3.53 -14.93
N MET A 149 -4.25 3.22 -13.68
CA MET A 149 -4.97 3.71 -12.50
C MET A 149 -5.09 5.24 -12.52
N GLU A 150 -3.97 5.93 -12.67
CA GLU A 150 -3.95 7.39 -12.69
C GLU A 150 -4.73 7.98 -13.86
N LYS A 151 -4.58 7.42 -15.06
CA LYS A 151 -5.32 7.88 -16.24
C LYS A 151 -6.83 7.70 -16.09
N MET A 152 -7.25 6.57 -15.53
CA MET A 152 -8.67 6.30 -15.28
C MET A 152 -9.25 7.26 -14.24
N LEU A 153 -8.56 7.47 -13.13
CA LEU A 153 -9.00 8.39 -12.08
C LEU A 153 -9.10 9.84 -12.58
N LYS A 154 -8.23 10.23 -13.48
CA LYS A 154 -8.22 11.58 -14.08
C LYS A 154 -9.33 11.80 -15.09
N ASN A 155 -9.71 10.76 -15.85
CA ASN A 155 -10.52 10.91 -17.05
C ASN A 155 -11.81 10.09 -17.06
N SER A 156 -12.16 9.40 -16.00
CA SER A 156 -13.32 8.52 -15.95
C SER A 156 -14.09 8.67 -14.63
N LYS A 157 -15.35 8.19 -14.64
CA LYS A 157 -16.20 8.19 -13.44
C LYS A 157 -15.92 6.96 -12.58
N VAL A 158 -14.72 6.88 -12.04
CA VAL A 158 -14.30 5.78 -11.16
C VAL A 158 -13.67 6.34 -9.90
N ALA A 159 -13.65 5.53 -8.85
CA ALA A 159 -12.93 5.83 -7.61
C ALA A 159 -12.02 4.66 -7.26
N ASN A 160 -11.06 4.90 -6.36
CA ASN A 160 -10.16 3.87 -5.85
C ASN A 160 -10.21 3.87 -4.32
N ILE A 161 -10.23 2.68 -3.75
CA ILE A 161 -10.11 2.50 -2.31
C ILE A 161 -8.72 1.95 -2.03
N SER A 162 -7.95 2.61 -1.17
CA SER A 162 -6.58 2.22 -0.88
C SER A 162 -6.10 2.80 0.45
N GLY A 163 -4.99 2.30 0.94
CA GLY A 163 -4.20 2.89 2.03
C GLY A 163 -2.75 3.07 1.64
N SER A 164 -2.36 2.61 0.44
CA SER A 164 -0.96 2.58 0.01
C SER A 164 -0.39 3.95 -0.37
N TYR A 165 -1.21 4.98 -0.40
CA TYR A 165 -0.77 6.35 -0.70
C TYR A 165 -0.46 7.17 0.55
N LEU A 166 -0.67 6.64 1.74
CA LEU A 166 -0.39 7.27 3.02
C LEU A 166 -0.82 8.75 3.09
N SER A 167 -2.05 9.03 2.67
CA SER A 167 -2.65 10.37 2.62
C SER A 167 -2.09 11.32 1.56
N GLU A 168 -1.24 10.85 0.64
CA GLU A 168 -0.85 11.65 -0.51
C GLU A 168 -2.00 11.83 -1.50
N ASN A 169 -1.98 12.95 -2.21
CA ASN A 169 -2.88 13.18 -3.32
C ASN A 169 -2.42 12.38 -4.53
N LYS A 170 -3.34 11.65 -5.13
CA LYS A 170 -3.11 11.01 -6.41
C LYS A 170 -3.45 11.97 -7.53
N GLU A 171 -2.65 12.01 -8.59
CA GLU A 171 -2.92 12.87 -9.75
C GLU A 171 -4.34 12.64 -10.29
N GLY A 172 -5.07 13.72 -10.48
CA GLY A 172 -6.43 13.68 -11.01
C GLY A 172 -7.50 13.26 -10.00
N THR A 173 -7.17 13.16 -8.70
CA THR A 173 -8.14 12.91 -7.63
C THR A 173 -8.15 14.06 -6.62
N THR A 174 -9.20 14.11 -5.81
CA THR A 174 -9.17 14.89 -4.56
C THR A 174 -8.24 14.21 -3.55
N PRO A 175 -7.80 14.93 -2.52
CA PRO A 175 -7.16 14.29 -1.37
C PRO A 175 -7.96 13.08 -0.92
N GLY A 176 -7.27 12.05 -0.45
CA GLY A 176 -7.93 10.87 0.08
C GLY A 176 -8.92 11.23 1.16
N ILE A 177 -10.11 10.67 1.09
CA ILE A 177 -11.18 10.85 2.07
C ILE A 177 -11.22 9.61 2.94
N PRO A 178 -11.06 9.70 4.28
CA PRO A 178 -11.18 8.52 5.13
C PRO A 178 -12.52 7.82 4.91
N LEU A 179 -12.45 6.50 4.70
CA LEU A 179 -13.63 5.66 4.56
C LEU A 179 -13.86 4.92 5.86
N ASP A 180 -15.05 5.07 6.42
CA ASP A 180 -15.42 4.40 7.66
C ASP A 180 -15.74 2.93 7.40
N LEU A 181 -14.83 2.06 7.76
CA LEU A 181 -14.99 0.60 7.73
C LEU A 181 -14.93 0.03 9.16
N GLY A 182 -15.47 0.74 10.13
CA GLY A 182 -15.39 0.35 11.55
C GLY A 182 -13.94 0.49 12.05
N ASP A 183 -13.45 -0.58 12.70
CA ASP A 183 -12.10 -0.58 13.27
C ASP A 183 -11.00 -0.94 12.25
N SER A 184 -11.35 -1.05 10.97
CA SER A 184 -10.40 -1.40 9.93
C SER A 184 -9.39 -0.29 9.70
N LYS A 185 -8.11 -0.63 9.82
CA LYS A 185 -6.97 0.25 9.53
C LYS A 185 -6.06 -0.41 8.51
N VAL A 186 -5.26 0.40 7.86
CA VAL A 186 -4.17 -0.06 7.00
C VAL A 186 -2.87 0.05 7.77
N ILE A 187 -2.14 -1.05 7.83
CA ILE A 187 -0.83 -1.11 8.50
C ILE A 187 0.24 -1.22 7.42
N PHE A 188 1.16 -0.26 7.41
CA PHE A 188 2.33 -0.27 6.57
C PHE A 188 3.55 -0.72 7.38
N GLY A 189 4.33 -1.62 6.79
CA GLY A 189 5.54 -2.10 7.42
C GLY A 189 6.41 -2.89 6.47
N PHE A 190 7.46 -3.51 7.02
CA PHE A 190 8.40 -4.27 6.21
C PHE A 190 8.64 -5.68 6.77
N ILE A 191 9.03 -6.57 5.86
CA ILE A 191 9.31 -7.98 6.13
C ILE A 191 10.81 -8.22 6.03
N LEU A 192 11.35 -8.91 7.03
CA LEU A 192 12.74 -9.36 7.10
C LEU A 192 12.80 -10.81 7.58
N HIS A 193 13.95 -11.44 7.38
CA HIS A 193 14.26 -12.69 8.05
C HIS A 193 14.44 -12.47 9.55
N LYS A 194 13.83 -13.35 10.33
CA LYS A 194 13.91 -13.29 11.81
C LYS A 194 15.34 -13.62 12.28
N GLY A 195 15.88 -12.78 13.15
CA GLY A 195 17.20 -12.98 13.74
C GLY A 195 18.37 -12.57 12.85
N GLU A 196 18.10 -12.07 11.63
CA GLU A 196 19.14 -11.50 10.78
C GLU A 196 19.23 -9.99 10.98
N GLU A 197 20.45 -9.46 11.01
CA GLU A 197 20.68 -8.02 11.07
C GLU A 197 20.51 -7.42 9.66
N MET A 198 19.91 -6.23 9.60
CA MET A 198 19.88 -5.47 8.35
C MET A 198 21.27 -4.98 7.98
N ASP A 199 21.59 -5.05 6.69
CA ASP A 199 22.71 -4.32 6.14
C ASP A 199 22.57 -2.81 6.42
N GLU A 200 23.69 -2.13 6.62
CA GLU A 200 23.71 -0.70 6.88
C GLU A 200 22.94 0.11 5.84
N SER A 201 23.07 -0.23 4.56
CA SER A 201 22.36 0.45 3.46
C SER A 201 20.85 0.25 3.53
N VAL A 202 20.38 -0.93 3.91
CA VAL A 202 18.96 -1.23 4.10
C VAL A 202 18.42 -0.50 5.32
N ALA A 203 19.19 -0.50 6.43
CA ALA A 203 18.83 0.24 7.62
C ALA A 203 18.72 1.75 7.36
N GLU A 204 19.61 2.30 6.57
CA GLU A 204 19.56 3.71 6.14
C GLU A 204 18.27 4.03 5.37
N LEU A 205 17.87 3.17 4.44
CA LEU A 205 16.60 3.31 3.73
C LEU A 205 15.41 3.28 4.69
N VAL A 206 15.38 2.33 5.61
CA VAL A 206 14.28 2.20 6.59
C VAL A 206 14.19 3.45 7.46
N GLU A 207 15.30 3.95 7.99
CA GLU A 207 15.30 5.17 8.80
C GLU A 207 14.87 6.39 8.00
N PHE A 208 15.28 6.47 6.73
CA PHE A 208 14.83 7.53 5.84
C PHE A 208 13.31 7.50 5.66
N LEU A 209 12.75 6.34 5.35
CA LEU A 209 11.30 6.17 5.18
C LEU A 209 10.54 6.53 6.47
N LYS A 210 11.02 6.08 7.63
CA LYS A 210 10.41 6.42 8.91
C LYS A 210 10.38 7.93 9.15
N SER A 211 11.44 8.64 8.75
CA SER A 211 11.52 10.11 8.92
C SER A 211 10.55 10.87 8.01
N ARG A 212 10.07 10.24 6.96
CA ARG A 212 9.19 10.83 5.94
C ARG A 212 7.72 10.46 6.11
N LEU A 213 7.39 9.62 7.08
CA LEU A 213 6.01 9.23 7.32
C LEU A 213 5.15 10.46 7.66
N PRO A 214 3.87 10.49 7.21
CA PRO A 214 2.98 11.57 7.56
C PRO A 214 2.86 11.72 9.08
N LYS A 215 2.79 12.95 9.55
CA LYS A 215 2.56 13.24 10.97
C LYS A 215 1.06 13.22 11.24
N HIS A 216 0.68 12.60 12.35
CA HIS A 216 -0.70 12.60 12.82
C HIS A 216 -1.09 13.96 13.42
#